data_bbc4450fe4305f4a30b2267a45d1c78d
#
_entry.id   bbc4450fe4305f4a30b2267a45d1c78d
#
_cell.length_a   1.000
_cell.length_b   1.000
_cell.length_c   1.000
_cell.angle_alpha   90.00
_cell.angle_beta   90.00
_cell.angle_gamma   90.00
#
_symmetry.space_group_name_H-M   'P 1'
#
loop_
_entity.id
_entity.type
_entity.pdbx_description
1 polymer ?
#
loop_
_entity_poly.entity_id
_entity_poly.type
_entity_poly.pdbx_seq_one_letter_code
_entity_poly.pdbx_strand_id
1 'polypeptide(L)'
;MTYVLYGTEEFLLKREIQKIILKNKIEQYDINYYNLEEDDLKSILEDASTISLFSNQRIIIIENSYIFTGASKKTQDTKYLENYLKEKNHNNIIIFTVISDKLDSRKKIVTLASELGTVMKLDTNNHLNSIVKDLFENYQINNSEIDLLIERVGDNLSLLDQEIEKIKVYKNDDLEITKEDILNLTTKAIDTNIFHLIDNIISNHKQQAIESYLEMIKLGEEPIKIIVMLANQFRLMLQTKLLKKQGVSIYEMMSILGQKNSL
;
A
#
# COMPACT_ATOMS: atom_id res chain seq x y z
N MET A 1 -8.35 -18.07 -14.43
CA MET A 1 -8.99 -16.79 -14.06
C MET A 1 -7.92 -15.70 -13.96
N THR A 2 -8.15 -14.47 -14.48
CA THR A 2 -7.12 -13.42 -14.53
C THR A 2 -7.57 -12.22 -13.69
N TYR A 3 -6.65 -11.72 -12.84
CA TYR A 3 -6.79 -10.50 -12.07
C TYR A 3 -5.76 -9.48 -12.51
N VAL A 4 -6.15 -8.19 -12.56
CA VAL A 4 -5.23 -7.05 -12.68
C VAL A 4 -5.52 -6.14 -11.50
N LEU A 5 -4.61 -6.16 -10.54
CA LEU A 5 -4.67 -5.37 -9.32
C LEU A 5 -3.77 -4.14 -9.49
N TYR A 6 -4.29 -2.94 -9.33
CA TYR A 6 -3.49 -1.73 -9.47
C TYR A 6 -3.81 -0.69 -8.41
N GLY A 7 -2.81 0.08 -8.05
CA GLY A 7 -2.89 1.12 -7.03
C GLY A 7 -1.50 1.66 -6.69
N THR A 8 -1.44 2.68 -5.87
CA THR A 8 -0.18 3.27 -5.41
C THR A 8 0.33 2.64 -4.12
N GLU A 9 -0.55 1.97 -3.37
CA GLU A 9 -0.25 1.35 -2.08
C GLU A 9 0.05 -0.15 -2.25
N GLU A 10 1.32 -0.49 -2.18
CA GLU A 10 1.80 -1.88 -2.33
C GLU A 10 1.19 -2.81 -1.27
N PHE A 11 0.96 -2.31 -0.06
CA PHE A 11 0.32 -3.05 1.03
C PHE A 11 -1.06 -3.58 0.61
N LEU A 12 -1.89 -2.74 -0.01
CA LEU A 12 -3.23 -3.14 -0.45
C LEU A 12 -3.18 -4.20 -1.56
N LEU A 13 -2.22 -4.08 -2.48
CA LEU A 13 -2.01 -5.07 -3.53
C LEU A 13 -1.66 -6.43 -2.93
N LYS A 14 -0.70 -6.48 -2.00
CA LYS A 14 -0.30 -7.70 -1.30
C LYS A 14 -1.44 -8.32 -0.49
N ARG A 15 -2.21 -7.49 0.21
CA ARG A 15 -3.37 -7.94 0.98
C ARG A 15 -4.44 -8.56 0.09
N GLU A 16 -4.74 -7.96 -1.05
CA GLU A 16 -5.73 -8.51 -1.98
C GLU A 16 -5.25 -9.83 -2.60
N ILE A 17 -3.97 -9.96 -2.91
CA ILE A 17 -3.37 -11.24 -3.32
C ILE A 17 -3.61 -12.32 -2.25
N GLN A 18 -3.34 -12.02 -0.97
CA GLN A 18 -3.57 -12.98 0.12
C GLN A 18 -5.03 -13.38 0.24
N LYS A 19 -5.97 -12.44 0.08
CA LYS A 19 -7.41 -12.77 0.06
C LYS A 19 -7.76 -13.70 -1.09
N ILE A 20 -7.20 -13.49 -2.29
CA ILE A 20 -7.41 -14.36 -3.44
C ILE A 20 -6.85 -15.76 -3.18
N ILE A 21 -5.65 -15.86 -2.60
CA ILE A 21 -5.02 -17.15 -2.22
C ILE A 21 -5.90 -17.91 -1.24
N LEU A 22 -6.31 -17.27 -0.13
CA LEU A 22 -7.14 -17.87 0.92
C LEU A 22 -8.52 -18.32 0.37
N LYS A 23 -9.15 -17.46 -0.43
CA LYS A 23 -10.45 -17.77 -1.05
C LYS A 23 -10.41 -19.01 -1.94
N ASN A 24 -9.30 -19.21 -2.64
CA ASN A 24 -9.14 -20.35 -3.54
C ASN A 24 -8.46 -21.57 -2.88
N LYS A 25 -8.11 -21.47 -1.58
CA LYS A 25 -7.47 -22.55 -0.81
C LYS A 25 -6.21 -23.10 -1.49
N ILE A 26 -5.38 -22.20 -2.04
CA ILE A 26 -4.16 -22.57 -2.74
C ILE A 26 -3.02 -22.75 -1.73
N GLU A 27 -2.32 -23.86 -1.85
CA GLU A 27 -1.14 -24.16 -1.01
C GLU A 27 0.09 -23.39 -1.49
N GLN A 28 1.02 -23.11 -0.59
CA GLN A 28 2.19 -22.28 -0.87
C GLN A 28 3.07 -22.80 -2.02
N TYR A 29 3.16 -24.12 -2.20
CA TYR A 29 3.94 -24.74 -3.28
C TYR A 29 3.30 -24.61 -4.68
N ASP A 30 2.05 -24.16 -4.75
CA ASP A 30 1.33 -23.90 -6.01
C ASP A 30 1.28 -22.41 -6.36
N ILE A 31 2.08 -21.58 -5.68
CA ILE A 31 2.18 -20.14 -5.92
C ILE A 31 3.54 -19.84 -6.54
N ASN A 32 3.52 -19.27 -7.75
CA ASN A 32 4.72 -18.84 -8.46
C ASN A 32 4.74 -17.32 -8.55
N TYR A 33 5.92 -16.74 -8.26
CA TYR A 33 6.16 -15.29 -8.35
C TYR A 33 7.08 -14.99 -9.52
N TYR A 34 6.73 -14.00 -10.29
CA TYR A 34 7.50 -13.46 -11.41
C TYR A 34 7.56 -11.94 -11.32
N ASN A 35 8.65 -11.35 -11.82
CA ASN A 35 8.81 -9.91 -11.93
C ASN A 35 8.94 -9.54 -13.41
N LEU A 36 7.97 -8.79 -13.95
CA LEU A 36 7.96 -8.47 -15.37
C LEU A 36 9.11 -7.53 -15.80
N GLU A 37 9.82 -6.92 -14.87
CA GLU A 37 11.05 -6.17 -15.18
C GLU A 37 12.23 -7.09 -15.51
N GLU A 38 12.22 -8.33 -15.02
CA GLU A 38 13.31 -9.31 -15.14
C GLU A 38 12.92 -10.46 -16.06
N ASP A 39 11.66 -10.91 -15.96
CA ASP A 39 11.16 -12.10 -16.62
C ASP A 39 10.48 -11.77 -17.97
N ASP A 40 10.49 -12.74 -18.89
CA ASP A 40 9.82 -12.63 -20.18
C ASP A 40 8.36 -13.04 -20.09
N LEU A 41 7.46 -12.17 -20.55
CA LEU A 41 6.01 -12.39 -20.50
C LEU A 41 5.57 -13.69 -21.17
N LYS A 42 6.20 -14.06 -22.31
CA LYS A 42 5.87 -15.28 -23.02
C LYS A 42 6.15 -16.51 -22.17
N SER A 43 7.33 -16.57 -21.58
CA SER A 43 7.76 -17.69 -20.71
C SER A 43 6.85 -17.83 -19.49
N ILE A 44 6.45 -16.70 -18.88
CA ILE A 44 5.49 -16.70 -17.75
C ILE A 44 4.14 -17.28 -18.18
N LEU A 45 3.62 -16.88 -19.35
CA LEU A 45 2.33 -17.36 -19.84
C LEU A 45 2.37 -18.84 -20.28
N GLU A 46 3.52 -19.30 -20.78
CA GLU A 46 3.76 -20.72 -21.05
C GLU A 46 3.71 -21.52 -19.73
N ASP A 47 4.38 -21.06 -18.66
CA ASP A 47 4.27 -21.70 -17.34
C ASP A 47 2.84 -21.63 -16.80
N ALA A 48 2.16 -20.52 -16.94
CA ALA A 48 0.78 -20.33 -16.50
C ALA A 48 -0.22 -21.27 -17.23
N SER A 49 0.14 -21.73 -18.42
CA SER A 49 -0.66 -22.69 -19.20
C SER A 49 -0.41 -24.14 -18.82
N THR A 50 0.64 -24.41 -18.01
CA THR A 50 0.94 -25.78 -17.56
C THR A 50 -0.01 -26.23 -16.44
N ILE A 51 -0.28 -27.53 -16.39
CA ILE A 51 -1.11 -28.14 -15.34
C ILE A 51 -0.17 -28.53 -14.18
N SER A 52 -0.58 -28.22 -12.94
CA SER A 52 0.12 -28.74 -11.76
C SER A 52 0.02 -30.26 -11.69
N LEU A 53 1.10 -30.90 -11.26
CA LEU A 53 1.11 -32.35 -10.99
C LEU A 53 0.55 -32.68 -9.61
N PHE A 54 0.49 -31.71 -8.71
CA PHE A 54 0.15 -31.91 -7.30
C PHE A 54 -1.20 -31.30 -6.90
N SER A 55 -1.71 -30.34 -7.69
CA SER A 55 -2.95 -29.63 -7.41
C SER A 55 -3.78 -29.42 -8.68
N ASN A 56 -5.06 -29.12 -8.49
CA ASN A 56 -5.96 -28.81 -9.60
C ASN A 56 -5.78 -27.36 -10.11
N GLN A 57 -5.11 -26.49 -9.35
CA GLN A 57 -5.01 -25.06 -9.66
C GLN A 57 -3.75 -24.45 -9.05
N ARG A 58 -3.10 -23.56 -9.79
CA ARG A 58 -1.93 -22.77 -9.37
C ARG A 58 -2.26 -21.29 -9.41
N ILE A 59 -1.54 -20.51 -8.62
CA ILE A 59 -1.55 -19.04 -8.72
C ILE A 59 -0.19 -18.56 -9.26
N ILE A 60 -0.25 -17.75 -10.30
CA ILE A 60 0.90 -17.09 -10.90
C ILE A 60 0.77 -15.59 -10.62
N ILE A 61 1.67 -15.05 -9.80
CA ILE A 61 1.70 -13.64 -9.44
C ILE A 61 2.80 -12.97 -10.25
N ILE A 62 2.44 -11.93 -11.00
CA ILE A 62 3.33 -11.19 -11.89
C ILE A 62 3.40 -9.77 -11.39
N GLU A 63 4.52 -9.46 -10.73
CA GLU A 63 4.78 -8.14 -10.17
C GLU A 63 5.31 -7.16 -11.24
N ASN A 64 5.23 -5.85 -10.93
CA ASN A 64 5.73 -4.78 -11.78
C ASN A 64 5.21 -4.85 -13.22
N SER A 65 3.91 -5.12 -13.36
CA SER A 65 3.27 -5.35 -14.66
C SER A 65 3.04 -4.05 -15.44
N TYR A 66 4.13 -3.34 -15.75
CA TYR A 66 4.16 -2.07 -16.48
C TYR A 66 3.49 -2.09 -17.83
N ILE A 67 3.27 -3.26 -18.43
CA ILE A 67 2.61 -3.43 -19.73
C ILE A 67 1.19 -2.81 -19.74
N PHE A 68 0.55 -2.69 -18.60
CA PHE A 68 -0.78 -2.08 -18.44
C PHE A 68 -0.74 -0.56 -18.31
N THR A 69 0.44 0.08 -18.19
CA THR A 69 0.60 1.53 -18.04
C THR A 69 1.15 2.19 -19.30
N GLY A 70 1.04 3.53 -19.39
CA GLY A 70 1.60 4.32 -20.50
C GLY A 70 3.12 4.49 -20.45
N ALA A 71 3.76 4.24 -19.31
CA ALA A 71 5.18 4.53 -19.05
C ALA A 71 6.06 3.26 -19.14
N SER A 72 6.15 2.64 -20.30
CA SER A 72 7.00 1.45 -20.46
C SER A 72 8.38 1.80 -21.04
N LYS A 73 9.46 1.47 -20.31
CA LYS A 73 10.84 1.53 -20.81
C LYS A 73 11.26 0.24 -21.54
N LYS A 74 10.56 -0.87 -21.31
CA LYS A 74 10.79 -2.16 -21.97
C LYS A 74 9.58 -2.54 -22.82
N THR A 75 9.81 -3.11 -24.00
CA THR A 75 8.75 -3.62 -24.86
C THR A 75 8.62 -5.11 -24.65
N GLN A 76 7.45 -5.55 -24.16
CA GLN A 76 7.04 -6.95 -24.13
C GLN A 76 6.01 -7.16 -25.26
N ASP A 77 6.02 -8.30 -25.91
CA ASP A 77 5.00 -8.62 -26.91
C ASP A 77 3.68 -9.02 -26.21
N THR A 78 2.76 -8.06 -26.13
CA THR A 78 1.48 -8.25 -25.48
C THR A 78 0.52 -9.16 -26.24
N LYS A 79 0.84 -9.58 -27.47
CA LYS A 79 0.01 -10.51 -28.25
C LYS A 79 -0.15 -11.87 -27.55
N TYR A 80 0.90 -12.32 -26.87
CA TYR A 80 0.80 -13.56 -26.08
C TYR A 80 -0.26 -13.45 -24.98
N LEU A 81 -0.29 -12.32 -24.26
CA LEU A 81 -1.31 -12.08 -23.24
C LEU A 81 -2.71 -11.92 -23.85
N GLU A 82 -2.84 -11.23 -24.99
CA GLU A 82 -4.11 -11.12 -25.69
C GLU A 82 -4.68 -12.48 -26.10
N ASN A 83 -3.84 -13.40 -26.54
CA ASN A 83 -4.24 -14.75 -26.88
C ASN A 83 -4.62 -15.55 -25.63
N TYR A 84 -3.77 -15.50 -24.60
CA TYR A 84 -4.02 -16.14 -23.32
C TYR A 84 -5.38 -15.74 -22.74
N LEU A 85 -5.68 -14.43 -22.68
CA LEU A 85 -6.93 -13.90 -22.14
C LEU A 85 -8.17 -14.42 -22.90
N LYS A 86 -8.06 -14.70 -24.20
CA LYS A 86 -9.17 -15.22 -25.02
C LYS A 86 -9.41 -16.70 -24.88
N GLU A 87 -8.45 -17.44 -24.41
CA GLU A 87 -8.60 -18.89 -24.18
C GLU A 87 -9.47 -19.13 -22.96
N LYS A 88 -10.52 -19.97 -23.10
CA LYS A 88 -11.53 -20.17 -22.08
C LYS A 88 -11.19 -21.24 -21.02
N ASN A 89 -10.10 -21.98 -21.20
CA ASN A 89 -9.83 -23.21 -20.41
C ASN A 89 -8.58 -23.10 -19.52
N HIS A 90 -8.36 -21.94 -18.89
CA HIS A 90 -7.28 -21.85 -17.92
C HIS A 90 -7.76 -22.29 -16.53
N ASN A 91 -7.17 -23.35 -16.00
CA ASN A 91 -7.41 -23.80 -14.64
C ASN A 91 -6.70 -22.87 -13.63
N ASN A 92 -5.56 -22.29 -14.04
CA ASN A 92 -4.72 -21.48 -13.17
C ASN A 92 -5.24 -20.04 -13.01
N ILE A 93 -4.87 -19.42 -11.90
CA ILE A 93 -5.15 -18.02 -11.60
C ILE A 93 -3.89 -17.22 -11.93
N ILE A 94 -4.04 -16.15 -12.71
CA ILE A 94 -2.97 -15.17 -12.92
C ILE A 94 -3.36 -13.86 -12.27
N ILE A 95 -2.41 -13.28 -11.52
CA ILE A 95 -2.58 -12.01 -10.83
C ILE A 95 -1.46 -11.08 -11.30
N PHE A 96 -1.81 -10.05 -12.05
CA PHE A 96 -0.91 -8.95 -12.40
C PHE A 96 -1.01 -7.86 -11.35
N THR A 97 0.13 -7.39 -10.82
CA THR A 97 0.17 -6.21 -9.96
C THR A 97 0.81 -5.03 -10.68
N VAL A 98 0.19 -3.87 -10.54
CA VAL A 98 0.61 -2.63 -11.21
C VAL A 98 0.67 -1.49 -10.19
N ILE A 99 1.86 -1.00 -9.89
CA ILE A 99 2.03 0.18 -9.02
C ILE A 99 1.78 1.43 -9.87
N SER A 100 0.52 1.85 -9.92
CA SER A 100 0.08 3.02 -10.67
C SER A 100 -1.31 3.47 -10.22
N ASP A 101 -1.59 4.78 -10.28
CA ASP A 101 -2.91 5.34 -10.00
C ASP A 101 -3.94 5.05 -11.10
N LYS A 102 -3.47 4.70 -12.30
CA LYS A 102 -4.32 4.44 -13.47
C LYS A 102 -3.67 3.47 -14.45
N LEU A 103 -4.50 2.75 -15.18
CA LEU A 103 -4.11 1.94 -16.34
C LEU A 103 -4.27 2.75 -17.64
N ASP A 104 -3.51 2.40 -18.68
CA ASP A 104 -3.66 3.03 -19.99
C ASP A 104 -4.81 2.37 -20.78
N SER A 105 -5.99 2.95 -20.70
CA SER A 105 -7.22 2.45 -21.33
C SER A 105 -7.14 2.36 -22.87
N ARG A 106 -6.12 2.98 -23.51
CA ARG A 106 -5.90 2.88 -24.97
C ARG A 106 -5.29 1.53 -25.35
N LYS A 107 -4.71 0.81 -24.39
CA LYS A 107 -4.09 -0.49 -24.64
C LYS A 107 -5.15 -1.59 -24.69
N LYS A 108 -5.10 -2.37 -25.75
CA LYS A 108 -6.04 -3.48 -25.99
C LYS A 108 -6.04 -4.53 -24.87
N ILE A 109 -4.87 -4.78 -24.23
CA ILE A 109 -4.79 -5.71 -23.10
C ILE A 109 -5.56 -5.22 -21.87
N VAL A 110 -5.66 -3.90 -21.65
CA VAL A 110 -6.46 -3.32 -20.56
C VAL A 110 -7.94 -3.57 -20.82
N THR A 111 -8.41 -3.32 -22.04
CA THR A 111 -9.79 -3.60 -22.43
C THR A 111 -10.12 -5.09 -22.29
N LEU A 112 -9.28 -5.97 -22.85
CA LEU A 112 -9.47 -7.42 -22.76
C LEU A 112 -9.44 -7.93 -21.29
N ALA A 113 -8.53 -7.41 -20.47
CA ALA A 113 -8.49 -7.77 -19.06
C ALA A 113 -9.75 -7.34 -18.31
N SER A 114 -10.34 -6.19 -18.67
CA SER A 114 -11.59 -5.71 -18.09
C SER A 114 -12.82 -6.51 -18.54
N GLU A 115 -12.82 -7.03 -19.77
CA GLU A 115 -13.91 -7.82 -20.33
C GLU A 115 -13.88 -9.30 -19.92
N LEU A 116 -12.67 -9.89 -19.84
CA LEU A 116 -12.48 -11.33 -19.67
C LEU A 116 -11.91 -11.73 -18.31
N GLY A 117 -11.48 -10.76 -17.51
CA GLY A 117 -10.90 -10.95 -16.19
C GLY A 117 -11.54 -10.05 -15.14
N THR A 118 -10.80 -9.81 -14.07
CA THR A 118 -11.19 -8.89 -12.98
C THR A 118 -10.12 -7.81 -12.84
N VAL A 119 -10.50 -6.56 -13.06
CA VAL A 119 -9.60 -5.40 -12.88
C VAL A 119 -10.06 -4.63 -11.64
N MET A 120 -9.16 -4.48 -10.67
CA MET A 120 -9.46 -3.85 -9.38
C MET A 120 -8.47 -2.72 -9.09
N LYS A 121 -9.01 -1.53 -8.80
CA LYS A 121 -8.24 -0.43 -8.25
C LYS A 121 -8.24 -0.53 -6.73
N LEU A 122 -7.05 -0.47 -6.16
CA LEU A 122 -6.82 -0.55 -4.71
C LEU A 122 -6.10 0.74 -4.29
N ASP A 123 -6.83 1.63 -3.64
CA ASP A 123 -6.31 2.90 -3.16
C ASP A 123 -6.87 3.24 -1.77
N THR A 124 -6.24 4.20 -1.12
CA THR A 124 -6.65 4.71 0.19
C THR A 124 -7.59 5.90 0.11
N ASN A 125 -7.97 6.36 -1.10
CA ASN A 125 -8.69 7.62 -1.34
C ASN A 125 -9.84 7.85 -0.34
N ASN A 126 -9.59 8.64 0.70
CA ASN A 126 -10.50 9.03 1.78
C ASN A 126 -11.15 7.88 2.58
N HIS A 127 -10.57 6.67 2.54
CA HIS A 127 -11.13 5.48 3.19
C HIS A 127 -10.19 4.83 4.22
N LEU A 128 -9.20 5.57 4.72
CA LEU A 128 -8.22 5.01 5.67
C LEU A 128 -8.91 4.36 6.89
N ASN A 129 -9.88 5.04 7.50
CA ASN A 129 -10.63 4.49 8.63
C ASN A 129 -11.36 3.19 8.27
N SER A 130 -11.94 3.11 7.07
CA SER A 130 -12.59 1.88 6.59
C SER A 130 -11.59 0.75 6.39
N ILE A 131 -10.43 1.05 5.82
CA ILE A 131 -9.35 0.06 5.63
C ILE A 131 -8.85 -0.44 6.99
N VAL A 132 -8.59 0.48 7.94
CA VAL A 132 -8.17 0.14 9.31
C VAL A 132 -9.22 -0.71 10.01
N LYS A 133 -10.49 -0.38 9.87
CA LYS A 133 -11.59 -1.19 10.39
C LYS A 133 -11.59 -2.61 9.80
N ASP A 134 -11.39 -2.73 8.49
CA ASP A 134 -11.33 -4.02 7.79
C ASP A 134 -10.09 -4.85 8.18
N LEU A 135 -9.00 -4.20 8.68
CA LEU A 135 -7.84 -4.90 9.21
C LEU A 135 -8.13 -5.61 10.53
N PHE A 136 -9.04 -5.07 11.33
CA PHE A 136 -9.47 -5.73 12.58
C PHE A 136 -10.36 -6.96 12.37
N GLU A 137 -10.88 -7.19 11.14
CA GLU A 137 -11.66 -8.39 10.78
C GLU A 137 -12.87 -8.60 11.70
N ASN A 138 -12.82 -9.63 12.56
CA ASN A 138 -13.91 -10.02 13.46
C ASN A 138 -13.95 -9.20 14.78
N TYR A 139 -12.93 -8.35 15.02
CA TYR A 139 -12.89 -7.54 16.23
C TYR A 139 -13.82 -6.34 16.11
N GLN A 140 -14.43 -5.96 17.25
CA GLN A 140 -15.29 -4.78 17.34
C GLN A 140 -14.46 -3.58 17.77
N ILE A 141 -14.44 -2.55 16.93
CA ILE A 141 -13.72 -1.30 17.18
C ILE A 141 -14.59 -0.12 16.75
N ASN A 142 -14.65 0.94 17.55
CA ASN A 142 -15.38 2.15 17.20
C ASN A 142 -14.51 3.13 16.42
N ASN A 143 -15.13 4.11 15.76
CA ASN A 143 -14.39 5.10 14.97
C ASN A 143 -13.42 5.93 15.82
N SER A 144 -13.77 6.22 17.09
CA SER A 144 -12.89 6.95 18.01
C SER A 144 -11.58 6.23 18.32
N GLU A 145 -11.64 4.91 18.43
CA GLU A 145 -10.46 4.06 18.64
C GLU A 145 -9.63 3.95 17.35
N ILE A 146 -10.29 3.90 16.17
CA ILE A 146 -9.61 3.93 14.87
C ILE A 146 -8.87 5.26 14.71
N ASP A 147 -9.51 6.39 14.97
CA ASP A 147 -8.90 7.71 14.87
C ASP A 147 -7.70 7.83 15.82
N LEU A 148 -7.83 7.34 17.06
CA LEU A 148 -6.73 7.31 18.02
C LEU A 148 -5.56 6.43 17.54
N LEU A 149 -5.85 5.28 16.95
CA LEU A 149 -4.82 4.40 16.39
C LEU A 149 -4.05 5.09 15.26
N ILE A 150 -4.77 5.72 14.33
CA ILE A 150 -4.17 6.46 13.21
C ILE A 150 -3.38 7.68 13.73
N GLU A 151 -3.91 8.41 14.71
CA GLU A 151 -3.18 9.51 15.35
C GLU A 151 -1.84 9.06 15.95
N ARG A 152 -1.79 7.86 16.53
CA ARG A 152 -0.58 7.34 17.20
C ARG A 152 0.42 6.73 16.24
N VAL A 153 -0.05 5.97 15.26
CA VAL A 153 0.77 5.17 14.35
C VAL A 153 1.07 5.89 13.03
N GLY A 154 0.22 6.86 12.65
CA GLY A 154 0.28 7.52 11.34
C GLY A 154 -0.58 6.78 10.32
N ASP A 155 -0.46 7.20 9.05
CA ASP A 155 -1.26 6.73 7.91
C ASP A 155 -0.60 5.59 7.12
N ASN A 156 0.57 5.14 7.55
CA ASN A 156 1.28 4.03 6.91
C ASN A 156 0.57 2.70 7.20
N LEU A 157 -0.08 2.15 6.17
CA LEU A 157 -0.88 0.91 6.29
C LEU A 157 -0.07 -0.30 6.78
N SER A 158 1.19 -0.42 6.42
CA SER A 158 2.03 -1.54 6.88
C SER A 158 2.33 -1.45 8.37
N LEU A 159 2.54 -0.23 8.89
CA LEU A 159 2.74 -0.01 10.32
C LEU A 159 1.42 -0.19 11.10
N LEU A 160 0.32 0.31 10.55
CA LEU A 160 -1.01 0.11 11.13
C LEU A 160 -1.35 -1.37 11.25
N ASP A 161 -1.10 -2.15 10.20
CA ASP A 161 -1.32 -3.59 10.19
C ASP A 161 -0.49 -4.31 11.27
N GLN A 162 0.80 -3.98 11.39
CA GLN A 162 1.66 -4.55 12.43
C GLN A 162 1.17 -4.24 13.85
N GLU A 163 0.74 -3.00 14.11
CA GLU A 163 0.19 -2.61 15.41
C GLU A 163 -1.16 -3.29 15.67
N ILE A 164 -2.01 -3.43 14.66
CA ILE A 164 -3.29 -4.13 14.74
C ILE A 164 -3.07 -5.62 15.03
N GLU A 165 -2.17 -6.28 14.33
CA GLU A 165 -1.86 -7.70 14.60
C GLU A 165 -1.33 -7.90 16.03
N LYS A 166 -0.51 -7.00 16.54
CA LYS A 166 -0.06 -7.03 17.93
C LYS A 166 -1.23 -6.91 18.92
N ILE A 167 -2.19 -6.00 18.65
CA ILE A 167 -3.40 -5.85 19.47
C ILE A 167 -4.23 -7.13 19.42
N LYS A 168 -4.47 -7.70 18.24
CA LYS A 168 -5.23 -8.95 18.06
C LYS A 168 -4.61 -10.10 18.86
N VAL A 169 -3.29 -10.28 18.77
CA VAL A 169 -2.57 -11.33 19.52
C VAL A 169 -2.74 -11.13 21.03
N TYR A 170 -2.68 -9.90 21.52
CA TYR A 170 -2.90 -9.62 22.96
C TYR A 170 -4.32 -9.91 23.41
N LYS A 171 -5.31 -9.50 22.61
CA LYS A 171 -6.74 -9.64 22.95
C LYS A 171 -7.25 -11.08 22.81
N ASN A 172 -6.63 -11.88 21.94
CA ASN A 172 -7.00 -13.28 21.71
C ASN A 172 -8.52 -13.48 21.52
N ASP A 173 -9.22 -13.99 22.55
CA ASP A 173 -10.66 -14.27 22.51
C ASP A 173 -11.55 -13.07 22.89
N ASP A 174 -10.99 -12.00 23.43
CA ASP A 174 -11.72 -10.76 23.70
C ASP A 174 -11.79 -9.90 22.43
N LEU A 175 -12.94 -9.92 21.78
CA LEU A 175 -13.15 -9.28 20.49
C LEU A 175 -13.42 -7.78 20.53
N GLU A 176 -13.54 -7.16 21.72
CA GLU A 176 -13.78 -5.73 21.89
C GLU A 176 -12.45 -4.98 22.04
N ILE A 177 -12.16 -4.06 21.13
CA ILE A 177 -10.97 -3.19 21.19
C ILE A 177 -11.33 -1.88 21.88
N THR A 178 -10.63 -1.60 22.97
CA THR A 178 -10.84 -0.40 23.78
C THR A 178 -9.76 0.65 23.54
N LYS A 179 -10.04 1.88 23.98
CA LYS A 179 -9.07 2.97 24.00
C LYS A 179 -7.81 2.61 24.83
N GLU A 180 -7.99 1.89 25.94
CA GLU A 180 -6.89 1.48 26.81
C GLU A 180 -5.98 0.46 26.11
N ASP A 181 -6.54 -0.46 25.35
CA ASP A 181 -5.77 -1.41 24.54
C ASP A 181 -4.83 -0.67 23.59
N ILE A 182 -5.36 0.32 22.86
CA ILE A 182 -4.57 1.12 21.92
C ILE A 182 -3.49 1.89 22.66
N LEU A 183 -3.81 2.56 23.75
CA LEU A 183 -2.84 3.37 24.51
C LEU A 183 -1.69 2.53 25.08
N ASN A 184 -1.99 1.33 25.56
CA ASN A 184 -1.03 0.45 26.23
C ASN A 184 -0.20 -0.39 25.26
N LEU A 185 -0.80 -0.77 24.12
CA LEU A 185 -0.16 -1.72 23.19
C LEU A 185 0.51 -1.06 22.00
N THR A 186 0.09 0.17 21.60
CA THR A 186 0.71 0.83 20.44
C THR A 186 1.80 1.81 20.86
N THR A 187 2.87 1.83 20.10
CA THR A 187 3.90 2.86 20.19
C THR A 187 3.56 4.02 19.29
N LYS A 188 3.78 5.25 19.78
CA LYS A 188 3.67 6.41 18.88
C LYS A 188 4.76 6.33 17.81
N ALA A 189 4.37 6.46 16.55
CA ALA A 189 5.32 6.51 15.44
C ALA A 189 6.20 7.77 15.55
N ILE A 190 7.46 7.60 15.20
CA ILE A 190 8.47 8.67 15.24
C ILE A 190 8.07 9.82 14.32
N ASP A 191 7.54 9.49 13.14
CA ASP A 191 7.08 10.48 12.17
C ASP A 191 5.90 11.30 12.72
N THR A 192 4.97 10.68 13.45
CA THR A 192 3.87 11.38 14.11
C THR A 192 4.41 12.34 15.19
N ASN A 193 5.43 11.95 15.94
CA ASN A 193 6.03 12.80 16.95
C ASN A 193 6.74 14.03 16.35
N ILE A 194 7.42 13.89 15.19
CA ILE A 194 8.05 15.03 14.53
C ILE A 194 7.03 16.02 13.99
N PHE A 195 5.88 15.56 13.45
CA PHE A 195 4.81 16.45 13.00
C PHE A 195 4.19 17.21 14.17
N HIS A 196 3.90 16.53 15.29
CA HIS A 196 3.43 17.20 16.50
C HIS A 196 4.42 18.25 17.02
N LEU A 197 5.72 17.94 17.00
CA LEU A 197 6.76 18.90 17.36
C LEU A 197 6.72 20.13 16.45
N ILE A 198 6.61 19.92 15.13
CA ILE A 198 6.55 21.00 14.13
C ILE A 198 5.30 21.85 14.32
N ASP A 199 4.14 21.24 14.49
CA ASP A 199 2.87 21.94 14.70
C ASP A 199 2.89 22.78 15.96
N ASN A 200 3.47 22.29 17.04
CA ASN A 200 3.65 23.01 18.29
C ASN A 200 4.63 24.19 18.12
N ILE A 201 5.70 24.03 17.33
CA ILE A 201 6.64 25.12 17.00
C ILE A 201 5.94 26.21 16.19
N ILE A 202 5.21 25.84 15.13
CA ILE A 202 4.52 26.78 14.23
C ILE A 202 3.42 27.53 14.97
N SER A 203 2.68 26.82 15.82
CA SER A 203 1.60 27.40 16.64
C SER A 203 2.10 28.16 17.87
N ASN A 204 3.44 28.26 18.04
CA ASN A 204 4.08 28.91 19.19
C ASN A 204 3.68 28.31 20.56
N HIS A 205 3.33 27.03 20.60
CA HIS A 205 3.02 26.27 21.82
C HIS A 205 4.32 25.73 22.44
N LYS A 206 5.11 26.62 23.06
CA LYS A 206 6.49 26.32 23.49
C LYS A 206 6.59 25.15 24.46
N GLN A 207 5.67 25.04 25.41
CA GLN A 207 5.69 23.96 26.40
C GLN A 207 5.44 22.60 25.74
N GLN A 208 4.41 22.51 24.89
CA GLN A 208 4.09 21.28 24.16
C GLN A 208 5.20 20.90 23.17
N ALA A 209 5.88 21.89 22.56
CA ALA A 209 7.03 21.61 21.69
C ALA A 209 8.19 20.97 22.48
N ILE A 210 8.48 21.48 23.69
CA ILE A 210 9.51 20.90 24.56
C ILE A 210 9.09 19.48 25.01
N GLU A 211 7.84 19.26 25.39
CA GLU A 211 7.32 17.96 25.76
C GLU A 211 7.44 16.95 24.61
N SER A 212 7.02 17.33 23.39
CA SER A 212 7.17 16.50 22.18
C SER A 212 8.63 16.13 21.91
N TYR A 213 9.56 17.10 22.03
CA TYR A 213 11.00 16.86 21.87
C TYR A 213 11.52 15.86 22.91
N LEU A 214 11.17 16.06 24.20
CA LEU A 214 11.61 15.18 25.28
C LEU A 214 11.03 13.77 25.14
N GLU A 215 9.82 13.63 24.61
CA GLU A 215 9.21 12.33 24.31
C GLU A 215 10.02 11.59 23.23
N MET A 216 10.44 12.27 22.17
CA MET A 216 11.30 11.68 21.11
C MET A 216 12.65 11.20 21.68
N ILE A 217 13.26 11.99 22.56
CA ILE A 217 14.52 11.60 23.25
C ILE A 217 14.29 10.35 24.13
N LYS A 218 13.17 10.29 24.87
CA LYS A 218 12.82 9.11 25.68
C LYS A 218 12.58 7.85 24.85
N LEU A 219 12.09 8.00 23.61
CA LEU A 219 11.93 6.91 22.64
C LEU A 219 13.26 6.48 21.99
N GLY A 220 14.37 7.12 22.37
CA GLY A 220 15.72 6.76 21.89
C GLY A 220 16.17 7.50 20.64
N GLU A 221 15.44 8.55 20.21
CA GLU A 221 15.88 9.34 19.07
C GLU A 221 17.06 10.24 19.42
N GLU A 222 18.07 10.25 18.54
CA GLU A 222 19.23 11.12 18.71
C GLU A 222 18.89 12.58 18.42
N PRO A 223 19.32 13.57 19.24
CA PRO A 223 19.06 14.98 19.03
C PRO A 223 19.43 15.48 17.63
N ILE A 224 20.55 15.00 17.08
CA ILE A 224 21.00 15.36 15.73
C ILE A 224 20.00 14.89 14.68
N LYS A 225 19.48 13.68 14.83
CA LYS A 225 18.48 13.11 13.92
C LYS A 225 17.20 13.94 13.95
N ILE A 226 16.73 14.34 15.13
CA ILE A 226 15.55 15.22 15.28
C ILE A 226 15.77 16.54 14.55
N ILE A 227 16.95 17.18 14.69
CA ILE A 227 17.28 18.43 13.98
C ILE A 227 17.24 18.24 12.46
N VAL A 228 17.79 17.13 11.95
CA VAL A 228 17.77 16.81 10.51
C VAL A 228 16.34 16.61 10.02
N MET A 229 15.49 15.92 10.78
CA MET A 229 14.08 15.72 10.46
C MET A 229 13.34 17.06 10.42
N LEU A 230 13.50 17.92 11.43
CA LEU A 230 12.93 19.26 11.46
C LEU A 230 13.39 20.10 10.24
N ALA A 231 14.68 20.11 9.95
CA ALA A 231 15.24 20.86 8.83
C ALA A 231 14.65 20.37 7.49
N ASN A 232 14.46 19.08 7.32
CA ASN A 232 13.85 18.49 6.13
C ASN A 232 12.39 18.93 5.97
N GLN A 233 11.60 18.87 7.05
CA GLN A 233 10.20 19.27 7.01
C GLN A 233 10.03 20.78 6.74
N PHE A 234 10.78 21.65 7.42
CA PHE A 234 10.74 23.09 7.13
C PHE A 234 11.20 23.41 5.70
N ARG A 235 12.19 22.68 5.17
CA ARG A 235 12.59 22.80 3.75
C ARG A 235 11.47 22.43 2.81
N LEU A 236 10.80 21.31 3.06
CA LEU A 236 9.67 20.85 2.28
C LEU A 236 8.51 21.87 2.30
N MET A 237 8.17 22.39 3.47
CA MET A 237 7.13 23.41 3.63
C MET A 237 7.50 24.70 2.86
N LEU A 238 8.76 25.12 2.90
CA LEU A 238 9.22 26.28 2.16
C LEU A 238 9.14 26.07 0.64
N GLN A 239 9.60 24.92 0.16
CA GLN A 239 9.54 24.54 -1.26
C GLN A 239 8.08 24.49 -1.76
N THR A 240 7.19 23.83 -1.01
CA THR A 240 5.76 23.79 -1.31
C THR A 240 5.15 25.19 -1.40
N LYS A 241 5.48 26.06 -0.43
CA LYS A 241 5.00 27.45 -0.41
C LYS A 241 5.49 28.26 -1.61
N LEU A 242 6.74 28.06 -2.04
CA LEU A 242 7.30 28.72 -3.21
C LEU A 242 6.66 28.24 -4.51
N LEU A 243 6.50 26.92 -4.69
CA LEU A 243 5.84 26.33 -5.86
C LEU A 243 4.36 26.76 -5.95
N LYS A 244 3.67 26.80 -4.81
CA LYS A 244 2.30 27.32 -4.74
C LYS A 244 2.19 28.79 -5.19
N LYS A 245 3.16 29.65 -4.80
CA LYS A 245 3.22 31.04 -5.25
C LYS A 245 3.47 31.16 -6.75
N GLN A 246 4.14 30.19 -7.36
CA GLN A 246 4.38 30.12 -8.81
C GLN A 246 3.19 29.54 -9.60
N GLY A 247 2.11 29.18 -8.93
CA GLY A 247 0.92 28.63 -9.57
C GLY A 247 1.06 27.16 -9.99
N VAL A 248 2.07 26.44 -9.49
CA VAL A 248 2.27 25.01 -9.76
C VAL A 248 1.13 24.22 -9.13
N SER A 249 0.57 23.28 -9.86
CA SER A 249 -0.51 22.41 -9.36
C SER A 249 0.00 21.45 -8.27
N ILE A 250 -0.90 21.00 -7.40
CA ILE A 250 -0.56 20.04 -6.32
C ILE A 250 0.09 18.77 -6.91
N TYR A 251 -0.41 18.25 -8.01
CA TYR A 251 0.13 17.07 -8.69
C TYR A 251 1.59 17.25 -9.16
N GLU A 252 1.88 18.41 -9.75
CA GLU A 252 3.23 18.76 -10.18
C GLU A 252 4.15 18.97 -8.99
N MET A 253 3.66 19.61 -7.90
CA MET A 253 4.43 19.78 -6.66
C MET A 253 4.84 18.42 -6.08
N MET A 254 3.93 17.44 -6.00
CA MET A 254 4.22 16.10 -5.51
C MET A 254 5.34 15.43 -6.33
N SER A 255 5.28 15.57 -7.66
CA SER A 255 6.30 15.03 -8.55
C SER A 255 7.67 15.71 -8.36
N ILE A 256 7.69 17.04 -8.24
CA ILE A 256 8.92 17.84 -8.06
C ILE A 256 9.58 17.57 -6.70
N LEU A 257 8.77 17.43 -5.66
CA LEU A 257 9.23 17.25 -4.28
C LEU A 257 9.50 15.77 -3.94
N GLY A 258 9.24 14.84 -4.86
CA GLY A 258 9.44 13.41 -4.65
C GLY A 258 8.53 12.82 -3.57
N GLN A 259 7.41 13.49 -3.25
CA GLN A 259 6.45 13.03 -2.24
C GLN A 259 5.42 12.12 -2.90
N LYS A 260 5.36 10.89 -2.43
CA LYS A 260 4.29 9.94 -2.76
C LYS A 260 3.18 10.11 -1.72
N ASN A 261 2.09 10.81 -2.04
CA ASN A 261 0.82 10.81 -1.29
C ASN A 261 0.73 11.50 0.09
N SER A 262 1.45 12.60 0.36
CA SER A 262 1.17 13.36 1.59
C SER A 262 1.32 14.87 1.40
N LEU A 263 0.27 15.50 0.89
CA LEU A 263 0.01 16.93 1.02
C LEU A 263 -1.46 17.17 1.33
#